data_504605c96c0c638318efa32261855b57
#
_entry.id   504605c96c0c638318efa32261855b57
#
_cell.length_a   1.000
_cell.length_b   1.000
_cell.length_c   1.000
_cell.angle_alpha   90.00
_cell.angle_beta   90.00
_cell.angle_gamma   90.00
#
_symmetry.space_group_name_H-M   'P 1'
#
loop_
_entity.id
_entity.type
_entity.pdbx_description
1 polymer ?
#
loop_
_entity_poly.entity_id
_entity_poly.type
_entity_poly.pdbx_seq_one_letter_code
_entity_poly.pdbx_strand_id
1 'polypeptide(L)'
;MDLFNYQNQNIKNHFQRSTRIDNDLSKDFLEHFIVHATGKKVLSQIASSINNSNQCAFTLTGPYGTGKSSLALFLQALLSSNTKIKNKAVDISNFSKNSIFSKLFLKKKWFIIKVIGSKKDPLESLAQSIDITVKERWISKGIPSGLKTRTKPKIENI
;
A
#
# COMPACT_ATOMS: atom_id res chain seq x y z
N MET A 1 -5.49 3.70 51.58
CA MET A 1 -5.79 4.70 50.54
C MET A 1 -5.04 4.27 49.29
N ASP A 2 -5.67 3.38 48.49
CA ASP A 2 -5.02 2.63 47.41
C ASP A 2 -5.04 3.43 46.14
N LEU A 3 -3.88 4.01 45.77
CA LEU A 3 -3.66 4.84 44.58
C LEU A 3 -3.19 4.04 43.35
N PHE A 4 -3.37 2.72 43.30
CA PHE A 4 -2.88 1.87 42.21
C PHE A 4 -3.98 1.02 41.55
N ASN A 5 -5.19 1.56 41.43
CA ASN A 5 -6.19 0.97 40.54
C ASN A 5 -6.20 1.69 39.20
N TYR A 6 -5.06 1.77 38.49
CA TYR A 6 -5.07 1.98 37.07
C TYR A 6 -5.60 0.68 36.44
N GLN A 7 -6.88 0.70 36.13
CA GLN A 7 -7.54 -0.30 35.33
C GLN A 7 -6.66 -0.57 34.11
N ASN A 8 -6.28 -1.83 33.93
CA ASN A 8 -5.74 -2.38 32.69
C ASN A 8 -6.69 -2.03 31.54
N GLN A 9 -6.54 -0.84 30.98
CA GLN A 9 -7.04 -0.59 29.66
C GLN A 9 -6.30 -1.56 28.76
N ASN A 10 -7.02 -2.50 28.19
CA ASN A 10 -6.57 -3.35 27.12
C ASN A 10 -6.07 -2.47 25.98
N ILE A 11 -4.83 -2.01 26.08
CA ILE A 11 -4.09 -1.42 24.95
C ILE A 11 -3.95 -2.58 24.00
N LYS A 12 -4.86 -2.61 23.02
CA LYS A 12 -4.83 -3.64 21.98
C LYS A 12 -3.43 -3.62 21.37
N ASN A 13 -2.77 -4.76 21.43
CA ASN A 13 -1.37 -4.98 21.00
C ASN A 13 -1.08 -4.68 19.52
N HIS A 14 -2.00 -4.02 18.80
CA HIS A 14 -1.90 -3.73 17.38
C HIS A 14 -0.75 -2.80 16.97
N PHE A 15 -0.21 -2.03 17.91
CA PHE A 15 0.87 -1.06 17.62
C PHE A 15 2.23 -1.47 18.18
N GLN A 16 2.36 -2.66 18.78
CA GLN A 16 3.61 -3.09 19.42
C GLN A 16 4.64 -3.66 18.45
N ARG A 17 4.26 -3.98 17.21
CA ARG A 17 5.18 -4.50 16.19
C ARG A 17 5.33 -3.54 15.01
N SER A 18 6.47 -3.62 14.34
CA SER A 18 6.68 -2.88 13.10
C SER A 18 5.69 -3.33 12.00
N THR A 19 5.11 -2.38 11.29
CA THR A 19 4.18 -2.65 10.19
C THR A 19 4.90 -3.29 9.00
N ARG A 20 4.38 -4.40 8.50
CA ARG A 20 4.90 -5.12 7.34
C ARG A 20 4.01 -4.88 6.12
N ILE A 21 4.62 -4.43 5.03
CA ILE A 21 3.91 -4.07 3.78
C ILE A 21 3.32 -5.30 3.08
N ASP A 22 3.92 -6.47 3.28
CA ASP A 22 3.51 -7.73 2.66
C ASP A 22 2.20 -8.29 3.22
N ASN A 23 2.00 -8.23 4.54
CA ASN A 23 0.98 -9.00 5.23
C ASN A 23 -0.05 -8.16 6.00
N ASP A 24 0.22 -6.88 6.25
CA ASP A 24 -0.55 -6.11 7.23
C ASP A 24 -1.73 -5.31 6.65
N LEU A 25 -2.03 -5.42 5.35
CA LEU A 25 -3.21 -4.77 4.79
C LEU A 25 -4.49 -5.54 5.16
N SER A 26 -4.97 -5.31 6.37
CA SER A 26 -6.21 -5.89 6.91
C SER A 26 -7.25 -4.81 7.18
N LYS A 27 -8.48 -5.24 7.48
CA LYS A 27 -9.50 -4.31 7.98
C LYS A 27 -9.06 -3.69 9.31
N ASP A 28 -8.43 -4.46 10.17
CA ASP A 28 -7.97 -4.01 11.49
C ASP A 28 -6.93 -2.90 11.39
N PHE A 29 -6.01 -2.97 10.40
CA PHE A 29 -5.08 -1.88 10.14
C PHE A 29 -5.81 -0.57 9.87
N LEU A 30 -6.80 -0.58 8.97
CA LEU A 30 -7.55 0.62 8.62
C LEU A 30 -8.45 1.12 9.73
N GLU A 31 -8.89 0.25 10.66
CA GLU A 31 -9.72 0.65 11.80
C GLU A 31 -8.98 1.52 12.81
N HIS A 32 -7.68 1.29 12.91
CA HIS A 32 -6.84 1.97 13.89
C HIS A 32 -5.88 2.98 13.25
N PHE A 33 -5.87 3.09 11.91
CA PHE A 33 -4.96 3.98 11.22
C PHE A 33 -5.46 5.42 11.20
N ILE A 34 -4.63 6.33 11.70
CA ILE A 34 -4.90 7.77 11.70
C ILE A 34 -3.97 8.44 10.70
N VAL A 35 -4.57 9.13 9.72
CA VAL A 35 -3.80 9.90 8.73
C VAL A 35 -3.43 11.25 9.31
N HIS A 36 -2.20 11.38 9.77
CA HIS A 36 -1.66 12.66 10.26
C HIS A 36 -1.51 13.68 9.12
N ALA A 37 -1.49 14.97 9.47
CA ALA A 37 -1.33 16.08 8.51
C ALA A 37 -0.08 15.92 7.63
N THR A 38 1.04 15.48 8.21
CA THR A 38 2.29 15.19 7.48
C THR A 38 2.09 14.10 6.43
N GLY A 39 1.41 13.00 6.76
CA GLY A 39 1.10 11.94 5.81
C GLY A 39 0.23 12.42 4.65
N LYS A 40 -0.81 13.22 4.93
CA LYS A 40 -1.64 13.85 3.90
C LYS A 40 -0.81 14.77 2.99
N LYS A 41 0.09 15.58 3.55
CA LYS A 41 0.97 16.45 2.79
C LYS A 41 1.87 15.65 1.85
N VAL A 42 2.51 14.58 2.33
CA VAL A 42 3.35 13.69 1.50
C VAL A 42 2.56 13.09 0.35
N LEU A 43 1.38 12.53 0.60
CA LEU A 43 0.54 11.95 -0.44
C LEU A 43 0.08 12.99 -1.48
N SER A 44 -0.24 14.22 -1.04
CA SER A 44 -0.60 15.32 -1.93
C SER A 44 0.59 15.77 -2.78
N GLN A 45 1.79 15.82 -2.22
CA GLN A 45 3.02 16.15 -2.94
C GLN A 45 3.32 15.10 -4.03
N ILE A 46 3.23 13.81 -3.72
CA ILE A 46 3.39 12.73 -4.69
C ILE A 46 2.39 12.91 -5.85
N ALA A 47 1.12 13.16 -5.54
CA ALA A 47 0.10 13.37 -6.57
C ALA A 47 0.39 14.59 -7.44
N SER A 48 0.81 15.69 -6.84
CA SER A 48 1.17 16.92 -7.57
C SER A 48 2.38 16.73 -8.46
N SER A 49 3.42 16.04 -7.98
CA SER A 49 4.63 15.77 -8.77
C SER A 49 4.34 14.87 -9.97
N ILE A 50 3.53 13.83 -9.80
CA ILE A 50 3.11 12.98 -10.93
C ILE A 50 2.30 13.79 -11.95
N ASN A 51 1.37 14.64 -11.49
CA ASN A 51 0.49 15.39 -12.36
C ASN A 51 1.22 16.50 -13.12
N ASN A 52 2.16 17.20 -12.47
CA ASN A 52 2.76 18.42 -13.00
C ASN A 52 4.08 18.17 -13.74
N SER A 53 4.85 17.17 -13.34
CA SER A 53 6.19 16.91 -13.85
C SER A 53 6.42 15.48 -14.37
N ASN A 54 5.38 14.65 -14.43
CA ASN A 54 5.49 13.21 -14.77
C ASN A 54 6.52 12.45 -13.94
N GLN A 55 6.84 12.94 -12.74
CA GLN A 55 7.75 12.26 -11.84
C GLN A 55 7.08 10.98 -11.32
N CYS A 56 7.73 9.83 -11.53
CA CYS A 56 7.18 8.52 -11.17
C CYS A 56 7.98 7.79 -10.09
N ALA A 57 9.14 8.31 -9.68
CA ALA A 57 9.99 7.72 -8.64
C ALA A 57 10.01 8.61 -7.40
N PHE A 58 9.77 7.99 -6.22
CA PHE A 58 9.72 8.69 -4.94
C PHE A 58 10.41 7.85 -3.87
N THR A 59 11.14 8.51 -2.99
CA THR A 59 11.76 7.91 -1.81
C THR A 59 11.17 8.50 -0.55
N LEU A 60 10.71 7.64 0.36
CA LEU A 60 10.27 8.04 1.70
C LEU A 60 11.41 7.82 2.69
N THR A 61 12.01 8.90 3.15
CA THR A 61 13.09 8.89 4.14
C THR A 61 12.61 9.41 5.49
N GLY A 62 13.30 9.04 6.55
CA GLY A 62 13.01 9.50 7.90
C GLY A 62 13.47 8.49 8.95
N PRO A 63 13.54 8.89 10.24
CA PRO A 63 13.93 8.01 11.34
C PRO A 63 13.09 6.75 11.45
N TYR A 64 13.60 5.77 12.20
CA TYR A 64 12.82 4.57 12.52
C TYR A 64 11.57 4.96 13.34
N GLY A 65 10.46 4.25 13.13
CA GLY A 65 9.21 4.51 13.85
C GLY A 65 8.35 5.67 13.35
N THR A 66 8.78 6.43 12.33
CA THR A 66 8.00 7.58 11.80
C THR A 66 6.80 7.21 10.92
N GLY A 67 6.43 5.92 10.86
CA GLY A 67 5.23 5.48 10.14
C GLY A 67 5.38 5.38 8.61
N LYS A 68 6.61 5.33 8.06
CA LYS A 68 6.83 5.20 6.59
C LYS A 68 6.13 3.99 6.00
N SER A 69 6.30 2.82 6.61
CA SER A 69 5.65 1.58 6.16
C SER A 69 4.13 1.65 6.31
N SER A 70 3.63 2.25 7.37
CA SER A 70 2.20 2.44 7.58
C SER A 70 1.59 3.40 6.55
N LEU A 71 2.32 4.46 6.15
CA LEU A 71 1.89 5.36 5.08
C LEU A 71 1.89 4.66 3.72
N ALA A 72 2.91 3.84 3.43
CA ALA A 72 2.95 3.04 2.20
C ALA A 72 1.79 2.03 2.14
N LEU A 73 1.49 1.36 3.25
CA LEU A 73 0.36 0.45 3.38
C LEU A 73 -0.99 1.17 3.21
N PHE A 74 -1.12 2.37 3.76
CA PHE A 74 -2.30 3.21 3.58
C PHE A 74 -2.46 3.66 2.10
N LEU A 75 -1.38 4.05 1.45
CA LEU A 75 -1.39 4.34 0.01
C LEU A 75 -1.82 3.11 -0.79
N GLN A 76 -1.31 1.92 -0.46
CA GLN A 76 -1.75 0.66 -1.07
C GLN A 76 -3.27 0.44 -0.90
N ALA A 77 -3.83 0.74 0.28
CA ALA A 77 -5.27 0.63 0.53
C ALA A 77 -6.08 1.58 -0.37
N LEU A 78 -5.63 2.83 -0.53
CA LEU A 78 -6.24 3.84 -1.40
C LEU A 78 -6.23 3.43 -2.89
N LEU A 79 -5.20 2.71 -3.31
CA LEU A 79 -5.02 2.22 -4.68
C LEU A 79 -5.63 0.84 -4.92
N SER A 80 -6.15 0.19 -3.87
CA SER A 80 -6.64 -1.18 -3.91
C SER A 80 -7.74 -1.39 -4.96
N SER A 81 -7.72 -2.55 -5.60
CA SER A 81 -8.81 -3.02 -6.46
C SER A 81 -10.01 -3.56 -5.65
N ASN A 82 -9.81 -3.86 -4.36
CA ASN A 82 -10.88 -4.22 -3.45
C ASN A 82 -11.65 -2.98 -3.01
N THR A 83 -12.89 -2.86 -3.47
CA THR A 83 -13.75 -1.68 -3.21
C THR A 83 -14.01 -1.44 -1.73
N LYS A 84 -14.14 -2.48 -0.91
CA LYS A 84 -14.38 -2.35 0.54
C LYS A 84 -13.18 -1.72 1.24
N ILE A 85 -11.96 -2.19 0.93
CA ILE A 85 -10.71 -1.64 1.47
C ILE A 85 -10.51 -0.21 0.98
N LYS A 86 -10.69 0.01 -0.33
CA LYS A 86 -10.53 1.33 -0.95
C LYS A 86 -11.48 2.36 -0.36
N ASN A 87 -12.77 2.05 -0.26
CA ASN A 87 -13.77 2.98 0.28
C ASN A 87 -13.44 3.36 1.73
N LYS A 88 -13.10 2.37 2.58
CA LYS A 88 -12.70 2.63 3.96
C LYS A 88 -11.46 3.54 4.03
N ALA A 89 -10.44 3.30 3.20
CA ALA A 89 -9.26 4.14 3.15
C ALA A 89 -9.58 5.56 2.64
N VAL A 90 -10.49 5.70 1.69
CA VAL A 90 -10.96 7.01 1.19
C VAL A 90 -11.66 7.78 2.31
N ASP A 91 -12.55 7.15 3.06
CA ASP A 91 -13.26 7.78 4.18
C ASP A 91 -12.28 8.26 5.26
N ILE A 92 -11.30 7.43 5.62
CA ILE A 92 -10.24 7.79 6.59
C ILE A 92 -9.36 8.94 6.06
N SER A 93 -9.07 8.96 4.77
CA SER A 93 -8.19 9.95 4.15
C SER A 93 -8.72 11.37 4.27
N ASN A 94 -10.03 11.52 4.21
CA ASN A 94 -10.73 12.80 4.18
C ASN A 94 -10.15 13.77 3.12
N PHE A 95 -9.78 13.23 1.93
CA PHE A 95 -9.37 14.02 0.79
C PHE A 95 -10.58 14.60 0.06
N SER A 96 -10.51 15.87 -0.30
CA SER A 96 -11.54 16.47 -1.17
C SER A 96 -11.67 15.71 -2.48
N LYS A 97 -12.91 15.45 -2.92
CA LYS A 97 -13.21 14.77 -4.19
C LYS A 97 -12.59 15.46 -5.42
N ASN A 98 -12.38 16.76 -5.33
CA ASN A 98 -11.81 17.58 -6.41
C ASN A 98 -10.28 17.73 -6.31
N SER A 99 -9.64 17.20 -5.28
CA SER A 99 -8.18 17.26 -5.13
C SER A 99 -7.46 16.54 -6.27
N ILE A 100 -6.23 16.98 -6.57
CA ILE A 100 -5.36 16.30 -7.56
C ILE A 100 -5.16 14.84 -7.15
N PHE A 101 -4.98 14.58 -5.85
CA PHE A 101 -4.87 13.24 -5.31
C PHE A 101 -6.08 12.36 -5.70
N SER A 102 -7.29 12.85 -5.46
CA SER A 102 -8.51 12.09 -5.77
C SER A 102 -8.67 11.84 -7.27
N LYS A 103 -8.37 12.82 -8.11
CA LYS A 103 -8.45 12.68 -9.57
C LYS A 103 -7.44 11.65 -10.09
N LEU A 104 -6.21 11.66 -9.58
CA LEU A 104 -5.13 10.80 -10.05
C LEU A 104 -5.24 9.38 -9.49
N PHE A 105 -5.39 9.23 -8.18
CA PHE A 105 -5.28 7.94 -7.52
C PHE A 105 -6.62 7.22 -7.35
N LEU A 106 -7.69 7.94 -7.04
CA LEU A 106 -8.95 7.27 -6.69
C LEU A 106 -9.78 6.90 -7.93
N LYS A 107 -9.68 7.67 -9.01
CA LYS A 107 -10.45 7.42 -10.24
C LYS A 107 -9.80 6.39 -11.16
N LYS A 108 -8.48 6.23 -11.11
CA LYS A 108 -7.75 5.28 -11.95
C LYS A 108 -7.71 3.88 -11.32
N LYS A 109 -7.59 2.86 -12.18
CA LYS A 109 -7.29 1.49 -11.75
C LYS A 109 -5.77 1.31 -11.70
N TRP A 110 -5.26 0.83 -10.58
CA TRP A 110 -3.85 0.59 -10.36
C TRP A 110 -3.54 -0.89 -10.32
N PHE A 111 -2.38 -1.25 -10.84
CA PHE A 111 -1.78 -2.57 -10.65
C PHE A 111 -0.61 -2.40 -9.69
N ILE A 112 -0.72 -2.99 -8.51
CA ILE A 112 0.23 -2.78 -7.41
C ILE A 112 1.13 -3.99 -7.32
N ILE A 113 2.43 -3.78 -7.44
CA ILE A 113 3.46 -4.80 -7.23
C ILE A 113 4.21 -4.41 -5.95
N LYS A 114 4.24 -5.31 -4.98
CA LYS A 114 4.95 -5.11 -3.71
C LYS A 114 6.28 -5.82 -3.77
N VAL A 115 7.37 -5.08 -3.66
CA VAL A 115 8.72 -5.66 -3.60
C VAL A 115 9.31 -5.33 -2.25
N ILE A 116 9.72 -6.36 -1.51
CA ILE A 116 10.36 -6.19 -0.21
C ILE A 116 11.83 -6.51 -0.37
N GLY A 117 12.66 -5.52 -0.04
CA GLY A 117 14.11 -5.68 -0.07
C GLY A 117 14.55 -6.79 0.89
N SER A 118 15.34 -7.72 0.36
CA SER A 118 15.98 -8.80 1.10
C SER A 118 17.47 -8.80 0.75
N LYS A 119 18.24 -9.73 1.33
CA LYS A 119 19.65 -9.94 0.95
C LYS A 119 19.83 -10.62 -0.42
N LYS A 120 18.74 -10.83 -1.16
CA LYS A 120 18.73 -11.41 -2.51
C LYS A 120 18.95 -10.33 -3.56
N ASP A 121 19.23 -10.78 -4.79
CA ASP A 121 19.30 -9.89 -5.94
C ASP A 121 17.99 -9.09 -6.10
N PRO A 122 18.07 -7.76 -6.24
CA PRO A 122 16.89 -6.91 -6.46
C PRO A 122 16.08 -7.29 -7.70
N LEU A 123 16.72 -7.73 -8.78
CA LEU A 123 16.05 -8.15 -10.02
C LEU A 123 15.27 -9.46 -9.80
N GLU A 124 15.85 -10.41 -9.09
CA GLU A 124 15.15 -11.66 -8.73
C GLU A 124 13.94 -11.37 -7.83
N SER A 125 14.11 -10.51 -6.82
CA SER A 125 13.03 -10.09 -5.93
C SER A 125 11.90 -9.41 -6.68
N LEU A 126 12.20 -8.55 -7.65
CA LEU A 126 11.24 -7.89 -8.52
C LEU A 126 10.50 -8.90 -9.40
N ALA A 127 11.23 -9.80 -10.08
CA ALA A 127 10.65 -10.82 -10.96
C ALA A 127 9.69 -11.75 -10.19
N GLN A 128 10.08 -12.20 -9.00
CA GLN A 128 9.23 -13.02 -8.13
C GLN A 128 7.96 -12.27 -7.71
N SER A 129 8.09 -11.00 -7.33
CA SER A 129 6.94 -10.18 -6.91
C SER A 129 5.96 -9.93 -8.06
N ILE A 130 6.46 -9.73 -9.28
CA ILE A 130 5.63 -9.61 -10.49
C ILE A 130 4.87 -10.92 -10.74
N ASP A 131 5.56 -12.06 -10.73
CA ASP A 131 4.96 -13.37 -10.98
C ASP A 131 3.84 -13.69 -9.97
N ILE A 132 4.08 -13.48 -8.68
CA ILE A 132 3.09 -13.67 -7.63
C ILE A 132 1.88 -12.75 -7.87
N THR A 133 2.10 -11.45 -8.09
CA THR A 133 1.02 -10.49 -8.26
C THR A 133 0.17 -10.77 -9.49
N VAL A 134 0.81 -11.20 -10.59
CA VAL A 134 0.12 -11.58 -11.84
C VAL A 134 -0.71 -12.83 -11.63
N LYS A 135 -0.16 -13.87 -10.97
CA LYS A 135 -0.88 -15.11 -10.65
C LYS A 135 -2.11 -14.84 -9.78
N GLU A 136 -1.97 -14.08 -8.70
CA GLU A 136 -3.09 -13.70 -7.83
C GLU A 136 -4.19 -12.96 -8.60
N ARG A 137 -3.81 -12.05 -9.50
CA ARG A 137 -4.77 -11.32 -10.32
C ARG A 137 -5.49 -12.23 -11.32
N TRP A 138 -4.82 -13.21 -11.91
CA TRP A 138 -5.43 -14.16 -12.84
C TRP A 138 -6.36 -15.12 -12.12
N ILE A 139 -6.01 -15.57 -10.93
CA ILE A 139 -6.91 -16.40 -10.09
C ILE A 139 -8.18 -15.61 -9.77
N SER A 140 -8.06 -14.33 -9.43
CA SER A 140 -9.20 -13.51 -8.99
C SER A 140 -10.07 -12.97 -10.12
N LYS A 141 -9.53 -12.75 -11.32
CA LYS A 141 -10.22 -12.06 -12.45
C LYS A 141 -10.25 -12.85 -13.76
N GLY A 142 -9.67 -14.03 -13.77
CA GLY A 142 -9.48 -14.82 -14.98
C GLY A 142 -8.35 -14.31 -15.88
N ILE A 143 -7.83 -15.19 -16.71
CA ILE A 143 -6.77 -14.88 -17.68
C ILE A 143 -7.39 -14.04 -18.81
N PRO A 144 -6.82 -12.86 -19.17
CA PRO A 144 -7.28 -12.09 -20.31
C PRO A 144 -7.30 -12.95 -21.59
N SER A 145 -8.35 -12.84 -22.37
CA SER A 145 -8.56 -13.67 -23.56
C SER A 145 -7.40 -13.62 -24.57
N GLY A 146 -6.71 -12.49 -24.70
CA GLY A 146 -5.53 -12.35 -25.56
C GLY A 146 -4.24 -13.01 -25.05
N LEU A 147 -4.21 -13.50 -23.81
CA LEU A 147 -3.03 -14.16 -23.20
C LEU A 147 -3.20 -15.68 -23.12
N LYS A 148 -4.38 -16.20 -23.40
CA LYS A 148 -4.65 -17.66 -23.36
C LYS A 148 -3.81 -18.48 -24.34
N THR A 149 -3.27 -17.85 -25.37
CA THR A 149 -2.46 -18.47 -26.43
C THR A 149 -0.95 -18.26 -26.30
N ARG A 150 -0.48 -17.42 -25.37
CA ARG A 150 0.94 -17.25 -25.15
C ARG A 150 1.41 -18.22 -24.07
N THR A 151 2.16 -19.23 -24.50
CA THR A 151 3.00 -20.08 -23.64
C THR A 151 3.82 -19.22 -22.70
N LYS A 152 3.96 -19.68 -21.44
CA LYS A 152 4.77 -19.06 -20.39
C LYS A 152 6.07 -18.53 -20.97
N PRO A 153 6.45 -17.28 -20.69
CA PRO A 153 7.80 -16.85 -21.02
C PRO A 153 8.77 -17.79 -20.31
N LYS A 154 9.56 -18.52 -21.05
CA LYS A 154 10.76 -19.19 -20.52
C LYS A 154 11.65 -18.06 -20.02
N ILE A 155 11.87 -18.00 -18.74
CA ILE A 155 13.00 -17.25 -18.19
C ILE A 155 14.22 -18.12 -18.54
N GLU A 156 14.81 -17.85 -19.68
CA GLU A 156 16.12 -18.39 -19.99
C GLU A 156 17.10 -17.66 -19.05
N ASN A 157 17.86 -18.48 -18.33
CA ASN A 157 18.90 -18.02 -17.42
C ASN A 157 19.85 -17.07 -18.17
N ILE A 158 19.90 -15.81 -17.70
CA ILE A 158 20.98 -14.87 -18.01
C ILE A 158 22.04 -15.01 -16.94
#